data_2b743c3fa06d686bbcee3c8f357d6cc9
#
_entry.id   2b743c3fa06d686bbcee3c8f357d6cc9
#
_cell.length_a   1.000
_cell.length_b   1.000
_cell.length_c   1.000
_cell.angle_alpha   90.00
_cell.angle_beta   90.00
_cell.angle_gamma   90.00
#
_symmetry.space_group_name_H-M   'P 1'
#
loop_
_entity.id
_entity.type
_entity.pdbx_description
1 polymer ?
#
loop_
_entity_poly.entity_id
_entity_poly.type
_entity_poly.pdbx_seq_one_letter_code
_entity_poly.pdbx_strand_id
1 'polypeptide(L)'
;MKKNIMKLFAILLVVGLVTGCGCDKESNKKKPEEEGIKVNTNENVIKDQELEVFKFTNTSLIYENGTSVLETTVTNTSEQPQYLKEFKILVKNEAGEEIITLTGFIGDSIAPQETKTISSSYGDDLTKAASIEYSIVR
;
A
#
# COMPACT_ATOMS: atom_id res chain seq x y z
N MET A 1 24.10 10.41 24.86
CA MET A 1 23.53 11.70 24.42
C MET A 1 23.59 11.79 22.91
N LYS A 2 22.54 11.52 22.17
CA LYS A 2 22.35 12.01 20.79
C LYS A 2 20.89 12.16 20.53
N LYS A 3 20.51 13.36 20.16
CA LYS A 3 19.18 13.93 20.09
C LYS A 3 18.38 13.34 18.92
N ASN A 4 17.18 12.89 19.22
CA ASN A 4 16.14 12.59 18.27
C ASN A 4 15.72 13.87 17.52
N ILE A 5 15.89 13.90 16.22
CA ILE A 5 15.31 14.93 15.36
C ILE A 5 14.01 14.38 14.81
N MET A 6 12.95 14.68 15.50
CA MET A 6 11.59 14.48 15.05
C MET A 6 11.29 15.56 14.00
N LYS A 7 11.27 15.19 12.74
CA LYS A 7 10.82 16.11 11.69
C LYS A 7 9.32 16.14 11.64
N LEU A 8 8.79 17.18 12.25
CA LEU A 8 7.39 17.57 12.18
C LEU A 8 7.11 18.10 10.77
N PHE A 9 6.31 17.38 9.99
CA PHE A 9 5.75 17.92 8.74
C PHE A 9 4.57 18.81 9.10
N ALA A 10 4.79 20.12 9.02
CA ALA A 10 3.74 21.10 9.12
C ALA A 10 2.95 21.14 7.80
N ILE A 11 1.71 20.67 7.85
CA ILE A 11 0.75 20.84 6.76
C ILE A 11 0.24 22.27 6.83
N LEU A 12 0.62 23.07 5.86
CA LEU A 12 0.13 24.45 5.69
C LEU A 12 -1.27 24.42 5.07
N LEU A 13 -2.27 24.68 5.88
CA LEU A 13 -3.66 24.79 5.47
C LEU A 13 -3.88 26.21 4.92
N VAL A 14 -3.91 26.34 3.59
CA VAL A 14 -4.30 27.60 2.95
C VAL A 14 -5.81 27.61 2.78
N VAL A 15 -6.49 28.34 3.64
CA VAL A 15 -7.92 28.68 3.50
C VAL A 15 -8.01 29.90 2.61
N GLY A 16 -8.38 29.70 1.36
CA GLY A 16 -8.74 30.78 0.43
C GLY A 16 -10.24 31.01 0.44
N LEU A 17 -10.69 32.06 1.15
CA LEU A 17 -12.03 32.63 1.01
C LEU A 17 -12.08 33.44 -0.29
N VAL A 18 -12.88 32.95 -1.24
CA VAL A 18 -13.31 33.81 -2.37
C VAL A 18 -14.83 33.90 -2.33
N THR A 19 -15.30 35.05 -1.89
CA THR A 19 -16.67 35.50 -2.09
C THR A 19 -16.78 36.10 -3.48
N GLY A 20 -17.66 35.55 -4.32
CA GLY A 20 -17.99 36.09 -5.61
C GLY A 20 -19.42 35.72 -6.02
N CYS A 21 -20.30 36.69 -5.95
CA CYS A 21 -21.69 36.62 -6.46
C CYS A 21 -21.73 36.49 -7.98
N GLY A 22 -22.72 35.71 -8.46
CA GLY A 22 -23.40 36.12 -9.69
C GLY A 22 -23.71 35.02 -10.69
N CYS A 23 -25.02 34.75 -10.85
CA CYS A 23 -25.77 34.37 -12.06
C CYS A 23 -25.66 32.97 -12.66
N ASP A 24 -26.76 32.25 -12.44
CA ASP A 24 -27.43 31.21 -13.21
C ASP A 24 -26.84 30.82 -14.57
N LYS A 25 -26.50 29.53 -14.67
CA LYS A 25 -26.97 28.63 -15.75
C LYS A 25 -26.70 27.18 -15.34
N GLU A 26 -27.78 26.42 -15.27
CA GLU A 26 -27.76 24.96 -15.11
C GLU A 26 -26.88 24.32 -16.19
N SER A 27 -25.80 23.71 -15.77
CA SER A 27 -25.21 22.58 -16.47
C SER A 27 -24.85 21.55 -15.45
N ASN A 28 -25.60 20.48 -15.46
CA ASN A 28 -25.40 19.25 -14.69
C ASN A 28 -24.06 18.60 -15.08
N LYS A 29 -22.96 19.19 -14.65
CA LYS A 29 -21.68 18.48 -14.56
C LYS A 29 -21.60 17.89 -13.17
N LYS A 30 -21.89 16.58 -13.06
CA LYS A 30 -21.46 15.80 -11.90
C LYS A 30 -19.98 16.15 -11.66
N LYS A 31 -19.76 16.92 -10.60
CA LYS A 31 -18.43 17.12 -10.02
C LYS A 31 -17.95 15.72 -9.66
N PRO A 32 -16.75 15.27 -10.08
CA PRO A 32 -16.19 14.07 -9.52
C PRO A 32 -16.11 14.29 -8.01
N GLU A 33 -16.78 13.47 -7.23
CA GLU A 33 -16.52 13.41 -5.80
C GLU A 33 -15.04 13.07 -5.71
N GLU A 34 -14.25 13.94 -5.12
CA GLU A 34 -12.91 13.61 -4.68
C GLU A 34 -13.09 12.50 -3.63
N GLU A 35 -13.05 11.24 -4.07
CA GLU A 35 -12.95 10.12 -3.15
C GLU A 35 -11.66 10.32 -2.39
N GLY A 36 -11.77 10.68 -1.11
CA GLY A 36 -10.61 10.87 -0.25
C GLY A 36 -9.78 9.58 -0.15
N ILE A 37 -8.56 9.72 0.31
CA ILE A 37 -7.66 8.59 0.56
C ILE A 37 -8.32 7.63 1.56
N LYS A 38 -8.49 6.36 1.18
CA LYS A 38 -8.93 5.28 2.06
C LYS A 38 -7.75 4.41 2.40
N VAL A 39 -7.62 4.02 3.67
CA VAL A 39 -6.52 3.18 4.16
C VAL A 39 -7.11 1.93 4.78
N ASN A 40 -6.58 0.77 4.43
CA ASN A 40 -6.91 -0.47 5.12
C ASN A 40 -6.15 -0.54 6.45
N THR A 41 -6.89 -0.67 7.55
CA THR A 41 -6.35 -0.77 8.92
C THR A 41 -6.53 -2.16 9.53
N ASN A 42 -6.94 -3.16 8.73
CA ASN A 42 -7.14 -4.50 9.23
C ASN A 42 -5.79 -5.14 9.61
N GLU A 43 -5.68 -5.59 10.85
CA GLU A 43 -4.46 -6.20 11.39
C GLU A 43 -3.97 -7.40 10.57
N ASN A 44 -4.87 -8.18 9.97
CA ASN A 44 -4.50 -9.31 9.12
C ASN A 44 -3.99 -8.91 7.73
N VAL A 45 -4.17 -7.64 7.35
CA VAL A 45 -3.60 -7.07 6.11
C VAL A 45 -2.21 -6.49 6.39
N ILE A 46 -2.07 -5.74 7.48
CA ILE A 46 -0.85 -4.98 7.80
C ILE A 46 0.17 -5.73 8.65
N LYS A 47 -0.17 -6.92 9.17
CA LYS A 47 0.74 -7.70 10.02
C LYS A 47 1.99 -8.18 9.28
N ASP A 48 3.09 -8.26 10.01
CA ASP A 48 4.30 -8.91 9.53
C ASP A 48 4.06 -10.38 9.22
N GLN A 49 4.68 -10.87 8.16
CA GLN A 49 4.64 -12.27 7.76
C GLN A 49 6.04 -12.77 7.45
N GLU A 50 6.29 -14.04 7.71
CA GLU A 50 7.55 -14.70 7.34
C GLU A 50 7.24 -15.84 6.38
N LEU A 51 7.99 -15.91 5.31
CA LEU A 51 7.87 -16.95 4.30
C LEU A 51 9.28 -17.42 3.90
N GLU A 52 9.64 -18.63 4.30
CA GLU A 52 10.99 -19.18 4.13
C GLU A 52 12.04 -18.29 4.83
N VAL A 53 12.94 -17.68 4.04
CA VAL A 53 14.00 -16.78 4.50
C VAL A 53 13.66 -15.30 4.31
N PHE A 54 12.43 -15.01 3.90
CA PHE A 54 11.99 -13.64 3.65
C PHE A 54 10.99 -13.20 4.72
N LYS A 55 11.21 -12.01 5.24
CA LYS A 55 10.28 -11.34 6.14
C LYS A 55 9.62 -10.17 5.40
N PHE A 56 8.28 -10.15 5.42
CA PHE A 56 7.43 -9.10 4.87
C PHE A 56 6.96 -8.21 6.00
N THR A 57 7.28 -6.92 5.93
CA THR A 57 6.97 -5.94 6.99
C THR A 57 6.44 -4.64 6.38
N ASN A 58 5.94 -3.75 7.24
CA ASN A 58 5.46 -2.42 6.82
C ASN A 58 4.44 -2.49 5.68
N THR A 59 3.59 -3.52 5.68
CA THR A 59 2.57 -3.66 4.67
C THR A 59 1.50 -2.58 4.83
N SER A 60 1.18 -1.89 3.76
CA SER A 60 0.10 -0.92 3.68
C SER A 60 -0.74 -1.14 2.44
N LEU A 61 -2.03 -0.85 2.53
CA LEU A 61 -2.97 -0.92 1.42
C LEU A 61 -3.83 0.34 1.43
N ILE A 62 -3.66 1.16 0.41
CA ILE A 62 -4.27 2.48 0.27
C ILE A 62 -5.03 2.53 -1.04
N TYR A 63 -6.22 3.14 -1.04
CA TYR A 63 -6.96 3.47 -2.24
C TYR A 63 -7.05 4.99 -2.40
N GLU A 64 -6.61 5.46 -3.55
CA GLU A 64 -6.62 6.88 -3.91
C GLU A 64 -6.78 7.03 -5.42
N ASN A 65 -7.59 8.00 -5.84
CA ASN A 65 -7.79 8.34 -7.27
C ASN A 65 -8.14 7.14 -8.16
N GLY A 66 -8.99 6.23 -7.67
CA GLY A 66 -9.43 5.05 -8.43
C GLY A 66 -8.43 3.90 -8.46
N THR A 67 -7.37 3.95 -7.66
CA THR A 67 -6.33 2.93 -7.64
C THR A 67 -5.99 2.50 -6.22
N SER A 68 -5.99 1.20 -5.98
CA SER A 68 -5.39 0.61 -4.77
C SER A 68 -3.91 0.41 -4.97
N VAL A 69 -3.12 0.83 -3.99
CA VAL A 69 -1.66 0.59 -3.93
C VAL A 69 -1.36 -0.21 -2.68
N LEU A 70 -0.75 -1.36 -2.87
CA LEU A 70 -0.21 -2.20 -1.79
C LEU A 70 1.30 -2.06 -1.80
N GLU A 71 1.86 -1.61 -0.67
CA GLU A 71 3.30 -1.58 -0.45
C GLU A 71 3.67 -2.56 0.65
N THR A 72 4.81 -3.19 0.51
CA THR A 72 5.41 -4.06 1.51
C THR A 72 6.92 -4.03 1.43
N THR A 73 7.57 -4.25 2.54
CA THR A 73 9.03 -4.31 2.65
C THR A 73 9.45 -5.76 2.81
N VAL A 74 10.37 -6.22 1.98
CA VAL A 74 10.91 -7.59 1.99
C VAL A 74 12.34 -7.56 2.49
N THR A 75 12.63 -8.37 3.51
CA THR A 75 13.97 -8.51 4.11
C THR A 75 14.44 -9.95 3.96
N ASN A 76 15.66 -10.17 3.48
CA ASN A 76 16.32 -11.47 3.56
C ASN A 76 16.86 -11.68 4.97
N THR A 77 16.30 -12.63 5.72
CA THR A 77 16.70 -12.94 7.10
C THR A 77 17.80 -14.00 7.19
N SER A 78 18.24 -14.57 6.07
CA SER A 78 19.31 -15.56 6.04
C SER A 78 20.70 -14.91 6.06
N GLU A 79 21.74 -15.73 6.26
CA GLU A 79 23.13 -15.32 6.23
C GLU A 79 23.75 -15.33 4.81
N GLN A 80 22.97 -15.72 3.80
CA GLN A 80 23.41 -15.81 2.42
C GLN A 80 22.55 -14.93 1.51
N PRO A 81 23.10 -14.38 0.42
CA PRO A 81 22.30 -13.70 -0.60
C PRO A 81 21.22 -14.64 -1.16
N GLN A 82 20.00 -14.16 -1.30
CA GLN A 82 18.87 -14.94 -1.79
C GLN A 82 18.26 -14.26 -3.01
N TYR A 83 18.12 -15.00 -4.09
CA TYR A 83 17.45 -14.50 -5.28
C TYR A 83 15.93 -14.63 -5.13
N LEU A 84 15.23 -13.53 -5.33
CA LEU A 84 13.78 -13.50 -5.36
C LEU A 84 13.31 -12.80 -6.64
N LYS A 85 12.77 -13.57 -7.58
CA LYS A 85 12.26 -13.02 -8.83
C LYS A 85 10.95 -12.29 -8.60
N GLU A 86 9.96 -13.04 -8.14
CA GLU A 86 8.61 -12.56 -7.89
C GLU A 86 7.94 -13.35 -6.76
N PHE A 87 6.94 -12.76 -6.17
CA PHE A 87 6.05 -13.40 -5.21
C PHE A 87 4.61 -12.97 -5.46
N LYS A 88 3.67 -13.79 -5.04
CA LYS A 88 2.24 -13.50 -5.12
C LYS A 88 1.76 -12.93 -3.80
N ILE A 89 0.81 -12.00 -3.90
CA ILE A 89 0.13 -11.37 -2.79
C ILE A 89 -1.35 -11.69 -2.96
N LEU A 90 -1.85 -12.67 -2.22
CA LEU A 90 -3.24 -13.11 -2.26
C LEU A 90 -4.05 -12.18 -1.36
N VAL A 91 -4.92 -11.40 -1.93
CA VAL A 91 -5.84 -10.49 -1.22
C VAL A 91 -7.16 -11.21 -1.01
N LYS A 92 -7.62 -11.32 0.24
CA LYS A 92 -8.80 -12.10 0.63
C LYS A 92 -9.85 -11.26 1.34
N ASN A 93 -11.12 -11.67 1.19
CA ASN A 93 -12.25 -11.10 1.91
C ASN A 93 -12.43 -11.74 3.30
N GLU A 94 -13.45 -11.31 4.04
CA GLU A 94 -13.77 -11.85 5.39
C GLU A 94 -14.14 -13.33 5.38
N ALA A 95 -14.63 -13.86 4.27
CA ALA A 95 -14.95 -15.28 4.10
C ALA A 95 -13.69 -16.13 3.79
N GLY A 96 -12.50 -15.49 3.63
CA GLY A 96 -11.28 -16.15 3.24
C GLY A 96 -11.17 -16.44 1.74
N GLU A 97 -12.09 -15.92 0.94
CA GLU A 97 -12.08 -16.08 -0.51
C GLU A 97 -11.13 -15.06 -1.14
N GLU A 98 -10.42 -15.49 -2.18
CA GLU A 98 -9.54 -14.63 -2.94
C GLU A 98 -10.33 -13.57 -3.71
N ILE A 99 -10.02 -12.29 -3.47
CA ILE A 99 -10.51 -11.16 -4.25
C ILE A 99 -9.65 -11.01 -5.50
N ILE A 100 -8.34 -11.00 -5.31
CA ILE A 100 -7.33 -10.88 -6.37
C ILE A 100 -5.97 -11.40 -5.89
N THR A 101 -5.14 -11.81 -6.85
CA THR A 101 -3.72 -12.05 -6.63
C THR A 101 -2.90 -10.97 -7.33
N LEU A 102 -2.18 -10.17 -6.56
CA LEU A 102 -1.19 -9.21 -7.05
C LEU A 102 0.18 -9.88 -7.17
N THR A 103 1.08 -9.27 -7.92
CA THR A 103 2.46 -9.76 -8.06
C THR A 103 3.42 -8.68 -7.55
N GLY A 104 4.27 -9.07 -6.59
CA GLY A 104 5.45 -8.29 -6.21
C GLY A 104 6.64 -8.77 -7.02
N PHE A 105 7.36 -7.86 -7.65
CA PHE A 105 8.52 -8.18 -8.48
C PHE A 105 9.79 -7.55 -7.92
N ILE A 106 10.82 -8.36 -7.70
CA ILE A 106 12.15 -7.90 -7.28
C ILE A 106 13.17 -8.15 -8.41
N GLY A 107 13.21 -9.37 -8.94
CA GLY A 107 14.06 -9.73 -10.07
C GLY A 107 15.55 -9.67 -9.79
N ASP A 108 15.96 -9.76 -8.52
CA ASP A 108 17.34 -9.58 -8.09
C ASP A 108 17.68 -10.41 -6.86
N SER A 109 18.96 -10.41 -6.51
CA SER A 109 19.46 -10.98 -5.27
C SER A 109 19.32 -9.96 -4.13
N ILE A 110 18.86 -10.42 -2.98
CA ILE A 110 18.75 -9.63 -1.75
C ILE A 110 19.87 -10.13 -0.83
N ALA A 111 20.80 -9.25 -0.48
CA ALA A 111 21.89 -9.57 0.44
C ALA A 111 21.36 -9.90 1.85
N PRO A 112 22.15 -10.58 2.72
CA PRO A 112 21.78 -10.78 4.11
C PRO A 112 21.37 -9.48 4.80
N GLN A 113 20.18 -9.48 5.44
CA GLN A 113 19.59 -8.33 6.13
C GLN A 113 19.26 -7.12 5.23
N GLU A 114 19.45 -7.24 3.92
CA GLU A 114 19.01 -6.22 2.96
C GLU A 114 17.49 -6.18 2.89
N THR A 115 16.96 -4.98 2.69
CA THR A 115 15.54 -4.68 2.63
C THR A 115 15.20 -4.04 1.30
N LYS A 116 14.13 -4.52 0.65
CA LYS A 116 13.59 -3.93 -0.58
C LYS A 116 12.10 -3.63 -0.40
N THR A 117 11.67 -2.43 -0.77
CA THR A 117 10.25 -2.05 -0.76
C THR A 117 9.65 -2.32 -2.13
N ILE A 118 8.50 -2.98 -2.13
CA ILE A 118 7.75 -3.36 -3.32
C ILE A 118 6.39 -2.69 -3.28
N SER A 119 5.98 -2.17 -4.42
CA SER A 119 4.66 -1.57 -4.62
C SER A 119 3.93 -2.29 -5.75
N SER A 120 2.68 -2.64 -5.51
CA SER A 120 1.78 -3.24 -6.50
C SER A 120 0.48 -2.45 -6.53
N SER A 121 -0.06 -2.19 -7.73
CA SER A 121 -1.27 -1.38 -7.90
C SER A 121 -2.38 -2.15 -8.61
N TYR A 122 -3.62 -1.77 -8.31
CA TYR A 122 -4.83 -2.35 -8.89
C TYR A 122 -5.95 -1.31 -9.01
N GLY A 123 -6.75 -1.40 -10.09
CA GLY A 123 -7.73 -0.39 -10.47
C GLY A 123 -9.02 -0.35 -9.64
N ASP A 124 -9.23 -1.28 -8.68
CA ASP A 124 -10.41 -1.30 -7.82
C ASP A 124 -10.06 -1.04 -6.35
N ASP A 125 -11.07 -0.67 -5.56
CA ASP A 125 -10.94 -0.44 -4.12
C ASP A 125 -10.75 -1.75 -3.34
N LEU A 126 -9.52 -2.03 -2.93
CA LEU A 126 -9.16 -3.19 -2.12
C LEU A 126 -9.10 -2.88 -0.60
N THR A 127 -9.48 -1.68 -0.16
CA THR A 127 -9.37 -1.30 1.27
C THR A 127 -10.31 -2.05 2.20
N LYS A 128 -11.24 -2.84 1.64
CA LYS A 128 -12.11 -3.75 2.40
C LYS A 128 -11.55 -5.17 2.50
N ALA A 129 -10.34 -5.41 2.01
CA ALA A 129 -9.67 -6.69 2.19
C ALA A 129 -9.55 -7.03 3.69
N ALA A 130 -9.79 -8.28 4.02
CA ALA A 130 -9.74 -8.76 5.41
C ALA A 130 -8.39 -9.39 5.76
N SER A 131 -7.66 -9.90 4.76
CA SER A 131 -6.32 -10.45 4.94
C SER A 131 -5.53 -10.47 3.64
N ILE A 132 -4.23 -10.57 3.78
CA ILE A 132 -3.31 -10.90 2.68
C ILE A 132 -2.41 -12.06 3.06
N GLU A 133 -2.00 -12.82 2.06
CA GLU A 133 -1.03 -13.90 2.20
C GLU A 133 0.03 -13.78 1.11
N TYR A 134 1.27 -14.06 1.45
CA TYR A 134 2.37 -14.09 0.49
C TYR A 134 2.67 -15.52 0.05
N SER A 135 3.07 -15.69 -1.22
CA SER A 135 3.50 -16.98 -1.77
C SER A 135 4.64 -16.76 -2.76
N ILE A 136 5.74 -17.48 -2.61
CA ILE A 136 6.88 -17.41 -3.53
C ILE A 136 6.61 -18.29 -4.74
N VAL A 137 6.87 -17.73 -5.94
CA VAL A 137 6.83 -18.47 -7.21
C VAL A 137 8.24 -18.99 -7.49
N ARG A 138 8.38 -20.29 -7.66
CA ARG A 138 9.62 -20.96 -8.06
C ARG A 138 9.57 -21.42 -9.51
#